data_565fa9439f1c4ef1624c19f2f712d045
#
_entry.id   565fa9439f1c4ef1624c19f2f712d045
#
_cell.length_a   1.000
_cell.length_b   1.000
_cell.length_c   1.000
_cell.angle_alpha   90.00
_cell.angle_beta   90.00
_cell.angle_gamma   90.00
#
_symmetry.space_group_name_H-M   'P 1'
#
loop_
_entity.id
_entity.type
_entity.pdbx_description
1 polymer ?
#
loop_
_entity_poly.entity_id
_entity_poly.type
_entity_poly.pdbx_seq_one_letter_code
_entity_poly.pdbx_strand_id
1 'polypeptide(L)'
;MFLPPLLFPIGEYSHNPCSIGCRDRPEYFGRRAAPSPHTLDSMNDAVRSDSSPVLAVDAGQSSTRVRCEPGPWGPGWIVTSSGVRTALPLAQQFATIMHDVATAHPEITRSDCTVAIGSSGARDDEDPIPVLHALKPFGVSRVLLAHDSITSYLGALGDQLGVVTASGTGVITLAVGRHNVARVDGWGYIIGDAGSAFWLGRHGLDAVMRAHDGRGEPTVLSHTIGNDFDDIEAAYLELHADPLMVSRIAAYSATVTAAAEEGDHVSRDICVRAAHELAHSTVTGLRQTELTDADSPAVGLLGGVMKSQLIHAAITREITAAMPGARIVEPLGEGLDGAAALPTVSPESPLGQRIHVAQ
;
A
#
# COMPACT_ATOMS: atom_id res chain seq x y z
N MET A 1 -30.74 -19.41 -36.50
CA MET A 1 -31.95 -18.85 -35.87
C MET A 1 -31.50 -17.59 -35.16
N PHE A 2 -31.57 -16.44 -35.86
CA PHE A 2 -31.07 -15.15 -35.41
C PHE A 2 -32.20 -14.42 -34.67
N LEU A 3 -31.91 -13.91 -33.48
CA LEU A 3 -32.78 -12.96 -32.77
C LEU A 3 -32.26 -11.54 -33.02
N PRO A 4 -33.13 -10.54 -33.29
CA PRO A 4 -32.74 -9.16 -33.55
C PRO A 4 -32.56 -8.34 -32.24
N PRO A 5 -31.87 -7.19 -32.30
CA PRO A 5 -31.60 -6.35 -31.12
C PRO A 5 -32.81 -5.49 -30.76
N LEU A 6 -33.05 -5.35 -29.46
CA LEU A 6 -34.05 -4.45 -28.88
C LEU A 6 -33.54 -3.00 -28.83
N LEU A 7 -34.22 -2.12 -29.54
CA LEU A 7 -34.10 -0.66 -29.49
C LEU A 7 -34.90 -0.12 -28.30
N PHE A 8 -34.31 0.71 -27.47
CA PHE A 8 -34.99 1.55 -26.48
C PHE A 8 -35.04 3.02 -26.95
N PRO A 9 -36.13 3.74 -26.73
CA PRO A 9 -36.32 5.08 -27.27
C PRO A 9 -35.66 6.15 -26.40
N ILE A 10 -35.15 7.18 -27.10
CA ILE A 10 -34.57 8.41 -26.57
C ILE A 10 -35.72 9.31 -26.10
N GLY A 11 -35.78 9.68 -24.82
CA GLY A 11 -36.66 10.65 -24.26
C GLY A 11 -36.03 12.04 -24.22
N GLU A 12 -36.62 12.98 -24.94
CA GLU A 12 -36.28 14.41 -24.89
C GLU A 12 -36.71 15.04 -23.55
N TYR A 13 -35.80 15.78 -22.91
CA TYR A 13 -36.17 16.69 -21.81
C TYR A 13 -36.08 18.15 -22.26
N SER A 14 -37.24 18.80 -22.27
CA SER A 14 -37.42 20.20 -22.52
C SER A 14 -37.04 21.06 -21.31
N HIS A 15 -36.39 22.18 -21.62
CA HIS A 15 -36.15 23.30 -20.69
C HIS A 15 -37.47 24.00 -20.30
N ASN A 16 -37.58 24.40 -19.05
CA ASN A 16 -38.26 25.64 -18.71
C ASN A 16 -37.75 26.25 -17.39
N PRO A 17 -37.47 27.54 -17.33
CA PRO A 17 -36.99 28.24 -16.15
C PRO A 17 -38.15 28.90 -15.36
N CYS A 18 -38.06 28.91 -14.04
CA CYS A 18 -38.91 29.77 -13.23
C CYS A 18 -38.10 30.46 -12.13
N SER A 19 -38.04 31.75 -12.26
CA SER A 19 -37.63 32.76 -11.30
C SER A 19 -38.73 32.96 -10.25
N ILE A 20 -38.36 33.44 -9.07
CA ILE A 20 -39.04 34.40 -8.18
C ILE A 20 -38.82 34.03 -6.71
N GLY A 21 -38.15 34.94 -5.97
CA GLY A 21 -38.62 35.51 -4.75
C GLY A 21 -37.69 35.45 -3.55
N CYS A 22 -37.00 36.57 -3.32
CA CYS A 22 -36.43 36.92 -2.02
C CYS A 22 -37.51 37.07 -0.95
N ARG A 23 -37.24 36.61 0.28
CA ARG A 23 -37.45 37.41 1.52
C ARG A 23 -36.99 36.68 2.78
N ASP A 24 -36.20 37.48 3.55
CA ASP A 24 -36.09 37.57 5.01
C ASP A 24 -35.37 36.47 5.82
N ARG A 25 -34.20 36.93 6.32
CA ARG A 25 -33.47 36.41 7.51
C ARG A 25 -34.29 36.68 8.78
N PRO A 26 -34.01 35.93 9.87
CA PRO A 26 -33.18 36.56 10.95
C PRO A 26 -32.00 35.74 11.40
N GLU A 27 -31.00 36.52 11.82
CA GLU A 27 -29.74 36.18 12.45
C GLU A 27 -29.95 35.49 13.82
N TYR A 28 -29.19 34.43 14.06
CA TYR A 28 -28.74 34.10 15.41
C TYR A 28 -27.28 33.69 15.37
N PHE A 29 -26.43 34.65 15.71
CA PHE A 29 -25.00 34.43 15.97
C PHE A 29 -24.81 33.81 17.36
N GLY A 30 -24.41 32.55 17.38
CA GLY A 30 -23.80 31.91 18.54
C GLY A 30 -22.37 31.54 18.18
N ARG A 31 -21.42 32.45 18.32
CA ARG A 31 -19.99 32.17 18.26
C ARG A 31 -19.61 31.25 19.43
N ARG A 32 -19.36 29.98 19.16
CA ARG A 32 -18.51 29.16 20.04
C ARG A 32 -17.08 29.49 19.69
N ALA A 33 -16.34 30.01 20.68
CA ALA A 33 -14.92 30.26 20.59
C ALA A 33 -14.18 28.95 20.30
N ALA A 34 -13.28 29.00 19.30
CA ALA A 34 -12.31 27.94 19.07
C ALA A 34 -11.39 27.85 20.29
N PRO A 35 -11.04 26.64 20.76
CA PRO A 35 -10.03 26.50 21.80
C PRO A 35 -8.67 27.00 21.30
N SER A 36 -7.97 27.73 22.17
CA SER A 36 -6.66 28.30 21.87
C SER A 36 -5.60 27.20 21.68
N PRO A 37 -4.57 27.39 20.86
CA PRO A 37 -3.54 26.38 20.54
C PRO A 37 -2.70 25.89 21.71
N HIS A 38 -2.80 26.51 22.89
CA HIS A 38 -1.96 26.19 24.05
C HIS A 38 -2.44 25.05 24.96
N THR A 39 -3.60 24.45 24.69
CA THR A 39 -4.13 23.36 25.52
C THR A 39 -3.82 21.95 24.99
N LEU A 40 -3.28 21.81 23.79
CA LEU A 40 -2.89 20.51 23.21
C LEU A 40 -1.44 20.12 23.55
N ASP A 41 -0.55 21.11 23.82
CA ASP A 41 0.85 20.82 24.18
C ASP A 41 1.00 20.27 25.60
N SER A 42 0.13 20.64 26.54
CA SER A 42 0.26 20.22 27.94
C SER A 42 -0.24 18.80 28.24
N MET A 43 -1.02 18.18 27.35
CA MET A 43 -1.44 16.78 27.52
C MET A 43 -0.47 15.79 26.86
N ASN A 44 0.38 16.23 25.95
CA ASN A 44 1.38 15.39 25.29
C ASN A 44 2.68 15.24 26.11
N ASP A 45 2.98 16.18 27.01
CA ASP A 45 4.19 16.12 27.83
C ASP A 45 4.08 15.20 29.06
N ALA A 46 2.86 14.88 29.51
CA ALA A 46 2.66 14.05 30.70
C ALA A 46 2.74 12.53 30.43
N VAL A 47 2.73 12.07 29.17
CA VAL A 47 2.78 10.64 28.78
C VAL A 47 4.17 10.19 28.34
N ARG A 48 5.14 11.11 28.23
CA ARG A 48 6.49 10.82 27.70
C ARG A 48 7.56 10.42 28.71
N SER A 49 7.25 10.18 29.98
CA SER A 49 8.29 10.07 30.99
C SER A 49 8.85 8.65 31.27
N ASP A 50 8.39 7.58 30.59
CA ASP A 50 8.90 6.23 30.89
C ASP A 50 8.90 5.24 29.71
N SER A 51 8.90 5.69 28.46
CA SER A 51 8.94 4.79 27.32
C SER A 51 10.35 4.65 26.76
N SER A 52 10.88 3.43 26.77
CA SER A 52 12.10 3.06 26.04
C SER A 52 12.03 3.55 24.59
N PRO A 53 13.15 4.04 24.01
CA PRO A 53 13.17 4.47 22.62
C PRO A 53 12.64 3.41 21.66
N VAL A 54 11.92 3.83 20.62
CA VAL A 54 11.36 2.94 19.61
C VAL A 54 12.13 3.12 18.30
N LEU A 55 12.64 2.01 17.77
CA LEU A 55 13.15 1.92 16.41
C LEU A 55 12.05 1.35 15.51
N ALA A 56 11.55 2.16 14.60
CA ALA A 56 10.60 1.72 13.59
C ALA A 56 11.34 1.11 12.38
N VAL A 57 10.92 -0.07 11.95
CA VAL A 57 11.53 -0.80 10.84
C VAL A 57 10.48 -1.13 9.79
N ASP A 58 10.72 -0.70 8.57
CA ASP A 58 9.93 -1.04 7.39
C ASP A 58 10.82 -1.88 6.46
N ALA A 59 10.61 -3.19 6.47
CA ALA A 59 11.45 -4.18 5.81
C ALA A 59 10.75 -4.78 4.59
N GLY A 60 10.91 -4.12 3.45
CA GLY A 60 10.47 -4.61 2.14
C GLY A 60 11.50 -5.53 1.48
N GLN A 61 11.12 -6.16 0.37
CA GLN A 61 12.01 -7.03 -0.41
C GLN A 61 13.14 -6.26 -1.12
N SER A 62 12.93 -4.99 -1.46
CA SER A 62 13.92 -4.18 -2.18
C SER A 62 14.86 -3.42 -1.24
N SER A 63 14.37 -2.96 -0.11
CA SER A 63 15.13 -2.20 0.88
C SER A 63 14.47 -2.30 2.25
N THR A 64 15.28 -2.08 3.30
CA THR A 64 14.81 -1.92 4.67
C THR A 64 15.16 -0.52 5.15
N ARG A 65 14.20 0.17 5.77
CA ARG A 65 14.39 1.47 6.41
C ARG A 65 14.22 1.32 7.91
N VAL A 66 15.16 1.87 8.68
CA VAL A 66 15.11 1.91 10.15
C VAL A 66 15.13 3.36 10.57
N ARG A 67 14.13 3.78 11.35
CA ARG A 67 13.98 5.14 11.85
C ARG A 67 14.00 5.17 13.38
N CYS A 68 14.73 6.12 13.91
CA CYS A 68 14.63 6.55 15.28
C CYS A 68 14.01 7.95 15.33
N GLU A 69 12.99 8.14 16.15
CA GLU A 69 12.42 9.46 16.39
C GLU A 69 13.35 10.32 17.25
N PRO A 70 13.27 11.67 17.19
CA PRO A 70 14.00 12.54 18.10
C PRO A 70 13.72 12.17 19.56
N GLY A 71 14.78 12.05 20.34
CA GLY A 71 14.64 11.59 21.71
C GLY A 71 15.99 11.46 22.43
N PRO A 72 16.14 10.50 23.37
CA PRO A 72 17.35 10.36 24.20
C PRO A 72 18.61 10.08 23.38
N TRP A 73 18.50 9.61 22.14
CA TRP A 73 19.62 9.34 21.24
C TRP A 73 19.90 10.47 20.24
N GLY A 74 19.29 11.65 20.42
CA GLY A 74 19.57 12.81 19.59
C GLY A 74 18.42 13.20 18.65
N PRO A 75 18.73 13.87 17.51
CA PRO A 75 17.76 14.54 16.64
C PRO A 75 17.06 13.57 15.69
N GLY A 76 16.88 12.36 15.94
CA GLY A 76 16.28 11.38 15.04
C GLY A 76 17.09 11.14 13.76
N TRP A 77 16.93 9.96 13.17
CA TRP A 77 17.66 9.55 11.97
C TRP A 77 16.93 8.43 11.23
N ILE A 78 17.31 8.23 9.97
CA ILE A 78 16.89 7.10 9.15
C ILE A 78 18.13 6.44 8.56
N VAL A 79 18.21 5.11 8.69
CA VAL A 79 19.20 4.26 8.03
C VAL A 79 18.49 3.39 7.00
N THR A 80 19.08 3.27 5.81
CA THR A 80 18.60 2.35 4.77
C THR A 80 19.59 1.21 4.61
N SER A 81 19.09 -0.02 4.64
CA SER A 81 19.85 -1.25 4.45
C SER A 81 19.24 -2.11 3.33
N SER A 82 19.83 -3.27 3.05
CA SER A 82 19.31 -4.21 2.06
C SER A 82 17.89 -4.70 2.42
N GLY A 83 17.12 -5.06 1.39
CA GLY A 83 15.80 -5.66 1.57
C GLY A 83 15.87 -7.08 2.15
N VAL A 84 14.75 -7.55 2.69
CA VAL A 84 14.61 -8.89 3.26
C VAL A 84 14.21 -9.90 2.19
N ARG A 85 14.72 -11.12 2.31
CA ARG A 85 14.33 -12.25 1.49
C ARG A 85 13.30 -13.09 2.23
N THR A 86 12.08 -13.14 1.69
CA THR A 86 10.94 -13.81 2.35
C THR A 86 11.13 -15.32 2.57
N ALA A 87 12.02 -15.96 1.82
CA ALA A 87 12.36 -17.38 1.95
C ALA A 87 13.43 -17.69 3.03
N LEU A 88 14.03 -16.66 3.65
CA LEU A 88 15.08 -16.82 4.65
C LEU A 88 14.57 -16.44 6.05
N PRO A 89 15.14 -17.06 7.12
CA PRO A 89 14.79 -16.72 8.50
C PRO A 89 14.98 -15.22 8.79
N LEU A 90 13.99 -14.56 9.37
CA LEU A 90 14.00 -13.13 9.65
C LEU A 90 15.08 -12.75 10.69
N ALA A 91 15.30 -13.59 11.71
CA ALA A 91 16.23 -13.30 12.80
C ALA A 91 17.64 -12.95 12.33
N GLN A 92 18.19 -13.72 11.38
CA GLN A 92 19.54 -13.48 10.84
C GLN A 92 19.59 -12.20 10.00
N GLN A 93 18.55 -11.94 9.23
CA GLN A 93 18.46 -10.76 8.38
C GLN A 93 18.38 -9.50 9.23
N PHE A 94 17.53 -9.48 10.27
CA PHE A 94 17.43 -8.34 11.17
C PHE A 94 18.69 -8.14 12.01
N ALA A 95 19.42 -9.21 12.39
CA ALA A 95 20.72 -9.05 13.03
C ALA A 95 21.73 -8.32 12.12
N THR A 96 21.75 -8.63 10.83
CA THR A 96 22.60 -7.92 9.85
C THR A 96 22.17 -6.45 9.70
N ILE A 97 20.89 -6.18 9.57
CA ILE A 97 20.35 -4.82 9.48
C ILE A 97 20.70 -4.01 10.73
N MET A 98 20.52 -4.60 11.93
CA MET A 98 20.85 -3.92 13.18
C MET A 98 22.35 -3.73 13.38
N HIS A 99 23.20 -4.57 12.81
CA HIS A 99 24.63 -4.34 12.77
C HIS A 99 24.98 -3.08 11.96
N ASP A 100 24.37 -2.88 10.79
CA ASP A 100 24.54 -1.68 9.98
C ASP A 100 24.06 -0.43 10.75
N VAL A 101 22.91 -0.52 11.43
CA VAL A 101 22.36 0.55 12.27
C VAL A 101 23.30 0.87 13.43
N ALA A 102 23.78 -0.14 14.16
CA ALA A 102 24.70 0.05 15.30
C ALA A 102 26.07 0.59 14.87
N THR A 103 26.50 0.32 13.65
CA THR A 103 27.73 0.89 13.07
C THR A 103 27.55 2.38 12.81
N ALA A 104 26.40 2.80 12.29
CA ALA A 104 26.07 4.20 12.05
C ALA A 104 25.70 4.95 13.35
N HIS A 105 25.05 4.28 14.31
CA HIS A 105 24.47 4.81 15.52
C HIS A 105 24.80 3.95 16.74
N PRO A 106 26.07 3.99 17.24
CA PRO A 106 26.50 3.12 18.36
C PRO A 106 25.77 3.39 19.68
N GLU A 107 25.10 4.53 19.82
CA GLU A 107 24.30 4.88 21.00
C GLU A 107 23.16 3.91 21.28
N ILE A 108 22.61 3.23 20.25
CA ILE A 108 21.51 2.27 20.43
C ILE A 108 21.86 1.11 21.35
N THR A 109 23.14 0.72 21.42
CA THR A 109 23.59 -0.39 22.26
C THR A 109 23.74 -0.05 23.74
N ARG A 110 23.52 1.22 24.12
CA ARG A 110 23.79 1.74 25.48
C ARG A 110 22.56 1.76 26.38
N SER A 111 21.38 1.54 25.85
CA SER A 111 20.15 1.55 26.63
C SER A 111 19.12 0.62 26.01
N ASP A 112 18.21 0.13 26.84
CA ASP A 112 17.11 -0.72 26.36
C ASP A 112 16.23 0.02 25.36
N CYS A 113 15.88 -0.66 24.26
CA CYS A 113 14.98 -0.13 23.26
C CYS A 113 13.96 -1.16 22.77
N THR A 114 12.90 -0.65 22.20
CA THR A 114 11.88 -1.44 21.49
C THR A 114 12.13 -1.35 19.99
N VAL A 115 12.08 -2.47 19.27
CA VAL A 115 12.10 -2.51 17.81
C VAL A 115 10.73 -2.92 17.31
N ALA A 116 10.11 -2.05 16.51
CA ALA A 116 8.79 -2.23 15.93
C ALA A 116 8.93 -2.46 14.42
N ILE A 117 8.61 -3.66 13.96
CA ILE A 117 8.96 -4.18 12.63
C ILE A 117 7.70 -4.47 11.82
N GLY A 118 7.60 -3.85 10.64
CA GLY A 118 6.78 -4.32 9.53
C GLY A 118 7.66 -5.02 8.50
N SER A 119 7.40 -6.27 8.19
CA SER A 119 8.27 -7.05 7.29
C SER A 119 7.51 -7.84 6.24
N SER A 120 7.96 -7.72 4.97
CA SER A 120 7.59 -8.61 3.88
C SER A 120 8.01 -10.02 4.20
N GLY A 121 7.44 -10.90 4.73
CA GLY A 121 7.88 -12.25 5.07
C GLY A 121 7.56 -12.64 6.49
N ALA A 122 7.12 -11.69 7.31
CA ALA A 122 6.49 -12.01 8.58
C ALA A 122 5.15 -12.71 8.32
N ARG A 123 4.98 -13.89 8.91
CA ARG A 123 3.77 -14.70 8.76
C ARG A 123 2.81 -14.43 9.91
N ASP A 124 1.54 -14.77 9.72
CA ASP A 124 0.50 -14.64 10.76
C ASP A 124 0.77 -15.53 12.00
N ASP A 125 1.65 -16.53 11.88
CA ASP A 125 2.07 -17.45 12.94
C ASP A 125 3.57 -17.30 13.27
N GLU A 126 4.20 -16.17 12.90
CA GLU A 126 5.63 -15.96 13.11
C GLU A 126 5.98 -15.82 14.60
N ASP A 127 6.97 -16.59 15.05
CA ASP A 127 7.48 -16.45 16.41
C ASP A 127 8.50 -15.29 16.48
N PRO A 128 8.23 -14.22 17.24
CA PRO A 128 9.14 -13.09 17.37
C PRO A 128 10.36 -13.37 18.29
N ILE A 129 10.35 -14.46 19.06
CA ILE A 129 11.42 -14.79 20.04
C ILE A 129 12.81 -14.93 19.36
N PRO A 130 12.97 -15.65 18.24
CA PRO A 130 14.25 -15.73 17.55
C PRO A 130 14.78 -14.36 17.10
N VAL A 131 13.89 -13.46 16.66
CA VAL A 131 14.25 -12.09 16.29
C VAL A 131 14.73 -11.32 17.51
N LEU A 132 14.00 -11.36 18.63
CA LEU A 132 14.44 -10.73 19.87
C LEU A 132 15.80 -11.23 20.31
N HIS A 133 16.03 -12.55 20.30
CA HIS A 133 17.32 -13.11 20.70
C HIS A 133 18.47 -12.63 19.80
N ALA A 134 18.24 -12.51 18.50
CA ALA A 134 19.24 -12.02 17.56
C ALA A 134 19.54 -10.52 17.76
N LEU A 135 18.57 -9.75 18.26
CA LEU A 135 18.70 -8.30 18.47
C LEU A 135 19.17 -7.89 19.88
N LYS A 136 19.13 -8.79 20.87
CA LYS A 136 19.63 -8.52 22.24
C LYS A 136 21.04 -7.90 22.30
N PRO A 137 22.01 -8.31 21.48
CA PRO A 137 23.36 -7.72 21.51
C PRO A 137 23.39 -6.22 21.16
N PHE A 138 22.31 -5.72 20.54
CA PHE A 138 22.16 -4.32 20.14
C PHE A 138 21.32 -3.49 21.12
N GLY A 139 21.07 -3.97 22.34
CA GLY A 139 20.29 -3.25 23.36
C GLY A 139 18.78 -3.40 23.20
N VAL A 140 18.31 -4.33 22.34
CA VAL A 140 16.86 -4.55 22.15
C VAL A 140 16.31 -5.41 23.28
N SER A 141 15.34 -4.88 24.02
CA SER A 141 14.63 -5.57 25.10
C SER A 141 13.22 -6.02 24.71
N ARG A 142 12.65 -5.44 23.63
CA ARG A 142 11.32 -5.75 23.16
C ARG A 142 11.24 -5.70 21.63
N VAL A 143 10.55 -6.66 21.04
CA VAL A 143 10.25 -6.70 19.59
C VAL A 143 8.75 -6.76 19.40
N LEU A 144 8.23 -5.89 18.51
CA LEU A 144 6.92 -6.03 17.89
C LEU A 144 7.14 -6.37 16.42
N LEU A 145 6.58 -7.48 15.98
CA LEU A 145 6.73 -7.97 14.61
C LEU A 145 5.35 -8.13 13.97
N ALA A 146 5.18 -7.53 12.81
CA ALA A 146 3.97 -7.65 12.01
C ALA A 146 4.31 -7.81 10.52
N HIS A 147 3.37 -8.32 9.74
CA HIS A 147 3.48 -8.27 8.29
C HIS A 147 3.46 -6.82 7.81
N ASP A 148 4.20 -6.49 6.75
CA ASP A 148 4.32 -5.12 6.22
C ASP A 148 2.98 -4.51 5.74
N SER A 149 1.99 -5.33 5.40
CA SER A 149 0.64 -4.85 5.11
C SER A 149 -0.04 -4.21 6.33
N ILE A 150 0.26 -4.70 7.54
CA ILE A 150 -0.28 -4.14 8.80
C ILE A 150 0.31 -2.75 9.04
N THR A 151 1.63 -2.62 8.88
CA THR A 151 2.28 -1.32 9.04
C THR A 151 1.92 -0.36 7.90
N SER A 152 1.76 -0.83 6.67
CA SER A 152 1.22 -0.03 5.56
C SER A 152 -0.20 0.46 5.86
N TYR A 153 -1.05 -0.39 6.43
CA TYR A 153 -2.40 -0.01 6.85
C TYR A 153 -2.38 1.06 7.94
N LEU A 154 -1.61 0.83 9.01
CA LEU A 154 -1.48 1.78 10.12
C LEU A 154 -0.90 3.12 9.68
N GLY A 155 0.10 3.11 8.80
CA GLY A 155 0.67 4.32 8.24
C GLY A 155 -0.33 5.10 7.39
N ALA A 156 -1.13 4.41 6.59
CA ALA A 156 -2.09 5.05 5.70
C ALA A 156 -3.37 5.52 6.40
N LEU A 157 -3.94 4.73 7.29
CA LEU A 157 -5.27 4.95 7.85
C LEU A 157 -5.29 5.08 9.39
N GLY A 158 -4.18 4.78 10.07
CA GLY A 158 -4.20 4.70 11.53
C GLY A 158 -5.11 3.56 12.01
N ASP A 159 -5.98 3.85 12.97
CA ASP A 159 -6.95 2.93 13.56
C ASP A 159 -8.35 2.99 12.90
N GLN A 160 -8.51 3.73 11.79
CA GLN A 160 -9.78 3.81 11.08
C GLN A 160 -10.18 2.45 10.50
N LEU A 161 -11.49 2.16 10.49
CA LEU A 161 -12.04 1.01 9.77
C LEU A 161 -11.97 1.25 8.26
N GLY A 162 -11.58 0.24 7.49
CA GLY A 162 -11.47 0.41 6.05
C GLY A 162 -10.57 -0.61 5.37
N VAL A 163 -9.93 -0.20 4.28
CA VAL A 163 -9.07 -1.05 3.46
C VAL A 163 -7.90 -0.25 2.90
N VAL A 164 -6.75 -0.87 2.85
CA VAL A 164 -5.58 -0.36 2.12
C VAL A 164 -5.24 -1.35 1.02
N THR A 165 -5.13 -0.85 -0.22
CA THR A 165 -4.61 -1.59 -1.37
C THR A 165 -3.28 -0.95 -1.78
N ALA A 166 -2.19 -1.68 -1.56
CA ALA A 166 -0.84 -1.26 -1.90
C ALA A 166 -0.37 -1.98 -3.16
N SER A 167 -0.16 -1.24 -4.25
CA SER A 167 0.29 -1.77 -5.54
C SER A 167 1.63 -1.15 -5.96
N GLY A 168 2.69 -1.93 -5.77
CA GLY A 168 4.05 -1.68 -6.21
C GLY A 168 4.51 -2.78 -7.17
N THR A 169 5.69 -3.36 -6.97
CA THR A 169 6.17 -4.53 -7.72
C THR A 169 5.18 -5.69 -7.65
N GLY A 170 4.68 -6.01 -6.46
CA GLY A 170 3.51 -6.84 -6.21
C GLY A 170 2.31 -6.02 -5.73
N VAL A 171 1.25 -6.69 -5.28
CA VAL A 171 0.09 -6.05 -4.69
C VAL A 171 -0.34 -6.77 -3.42
N ILE A 172 -0.88 -6.03 -2.47
CA ILE A 172 -1.57 -6.58 -1.31
C ILE A 172 -2.72 -5.68 -0.91
N THR A 173 -3.84 -6.27 -0.55
CA THR A 173 -4.98 -5.58 0.03
C THR A 173 -5.21 -6.09 1.45
N LEU A 174 -5.26 -5.17 2.41
CA LEU A 174 -5.59 -5.45 3.80
C LEU A 174 -6.80 -4.62 4.21
N ALA A 175 -7.85 -5.30 4.66
CA ALA A 175 -9.03 -4.66 5.20
C ALA A 175 -9.16 -4.94 6.70
N VAL A 176 -9.61 -3.93 7.45
CA VAL A 176 -9.81 -4.01 8.91
C VAL A 176 -11.24 -3.62 9.22
N GLY A 177 -11.98 -4.58 9.72
CA GLY A 177 -13.35 -4.42 10.21
C GLY A 177 -13.39 -4.30 11.73
N ARG A 178 -14.62 -4.28 12.28
CA ARG A 178 -14.83 -4.18 13.74
C ARG A 178 -14.37 -5.42 14.49
N HIS A 179 -14.39 -6.59 13.84
CA HIS A 179 -14.19 -7.88 14.50
C HIS A 179 -13.13 -8.74 13.83
N ASN A 180 -12.68 -8.39 12.62
CA ASN A 180 -11.75 -9.20 11.85
C ASN A 180 -10.88 -8.35 10.94
N VAL A 181 -9.83 -8.99 10.45
CA VAL A 181 -8.93 -8.47 9.41
C VAL A 181 -9.01 -9.44 8.24
N ALA A 182 -9.09 -8.91 7.02
CA ALA A 182 -9.06 -9.70 5.80
C ALA A 182 -7.89 -9.27 4.92
N ARG A 183 -7.11 -10.25 4.48
CA ARG A 183 -6.11 -10.09 3.44
C ARG A 183 -6.67 -10.60 2.12
N VAL A 184 -6.56 -9.80 1.07
CA VAL A 184 -6.98 -10.15 -0.29
C VAL A 184 -5.81 -9.96 -1.24
N ASP A 185 -5.53 -10.98 -2.06
CA ASP A 185 -4.37 -11.07 -2.95
C ASP A 185 -3.02 -10.97 -2.19
N GLY A 186 -1.93 -10.64 -2.87
CA GLY A 186 -0.59 -10.68 -2.30
C GLY A 186 -0.01 -12.11 -2.26
N TRP A 187 -0.36 -12.93 -3.25
CA TRP A 187 0.09 -14.33 -3.36
C TRP A 187 1.34 -14.48 -4.22
N GLY A 188 1.95 -13.36 -4.61
CA GLY A 188 3.13 -13.32 -5.47
C GLY A 188 2.78 -13.39 -6.96
N TYR A 189 3.74 -12.97 -7.78
CA TYR A 189 3.56 -12.73 -9.20
C TYR A 189 3.18 -13.96 -10.05
N ILE A 190 3.37 -15.18 -9.53
CA ILE A 190 3.05 -16.41 -10.26
C ILE A 190 1.56 -16.73 -10.21
N ILE A 191 0.91 -16.56 -9.03
CA ILE A 191 -0.47 -17.00 -8.79
C ILE A 191 -1.37 -15.89 -8.26
N GLY A 192 -0.85 -14.65 -8.11
CA GLY A 192 -1.56 -13.51 -7.58
C GLY A 192 -0.98 -12.21 -8.14
N ASP A 193 -1.01 -11.18 -7.30
CA ASP A 193 -0.53 -9.83 -7.55
C ASP A 193 -1.18 -9.18 -8.78
N ALA A 194 -2.48 -9.42 -9.00
CA ALA A 194 -3.23 -8.89 -10.11
C ALA A 194 -3.34 -7.35 -10.04
N GLY A 195 -2.95 -6.66 -11.12
CA GLY A 195 -2.91 -5.20 -11.16
C GLY A 195 -1.64 -4.58 -10.60
N SER A 196 -0.63 -5.36 -10.21
CA SER A 196 0.68 -4.87 -9.78
C SER A 196 1.52 -4.32 -10.94
N ALA A 197 2.65 -3.67 -10.61
CA ALA A 197 3.60 -3.24 -11.63
C ALA A 197 4.17 -4.42 -12.43
N PHE A 198 4.45 -5.56 -11.78
CA PHE A 198 4.84 -6.77 -12.50
C PHE A 198 3.74 -7.24 -13.46
N TRP A 199 2.50 -7.26 -13.00
CA TRP A 199 1.35 -7.65 -13.82
C TRP A 199 1.20 -6.73 -15.04
N LEU A 200 1.30 -5.40 -14.86
CA LEU A 200 1.26 -4.40 -15.93
C LEU A 200 2.40 -4.61 -16.94
N GLY A 201 3.63 -4.73 -16.46
CA GLY A 201 4.80 -4.91 -17.32
C GLY A 201 4.77 -6.22 -18.10
N ARG A 202 4.33 -7.31 -17.45
CA ARG A 202 4.15 -8.61 -18.12
C ARG A 202 3.08 -8.56 -19.23
N HIS A 203 1.96 -7.85 -18.99
CA HIS A 203 0.94 -7.67 -20.02
C HIS A 203 1.41 -6.73 -21.15
N GLY A 204 2.26 -5.75 -20.84
CA GLY A 204 2.95 -4.94 -21.84
C GLY A 204 3.84 -5.79 -22.75
N LEU A 205 4.67 -6.67 -22.16
CA LEU A 205 5.50 -7.63 -22.91
C LEU A 205 4.64 -8.60 -23.74
N ASP A 206 3.57 -9.15 -23.18
CA ASP A 206 2.63 -10.01 -23.94
C ASP A 206 2.03 -9.26 -25.14
N ALA A 207 1.66 -7.99 -24.95
CA ALA A 207 1.13 -7.16 -26.05
C ALA A 207 2.17 -6.93 -27.14
N VAL A 208 3.45 -6.69 -26.81
CA VAL A 208 4.55 -6.60 -27.78
C VAL A 208 4.70 -7.88 -28.57
N MET A 209 4.71 -9.04 -27.89
CA MET A 209 4.83 -10.33 -28.56
C MET A 209 3.62 -10.65 -29.45
N ARG A 210 2.42 -10.30 -29.02
CA ARG A 210 1.20 -10.48 -29.83
C ARG A 210 1.19 -9.58 -31.07
N ALA A 211 1.66 -8.36 -30.95
CA ALA A 211 1.81 -7.46 -32.10
C ALA A 211 2.87 -7.99 -33.08
N HIS A 212 3.98 -8.55 -32.56
CA HIS A 212 5.08 -9.11 -33.36
C HIS A 212 4.62 -10.33 -34.17
N ASP A 213 3.90 -11.27 -33.57
CA ASP A 213 3.49 -12.52 -34.24
C ASP A 213 2.09 -12.46 -34.90
N GLY A 214 1.44 -11.29 -34.89
CA GLY A 214 0.16 -11.04 -35.58
C GLY A 214 -1.08 -11.52 -34.81
N ARG A 215 -0.97 -11.93 -33.55
CA ARG A 215 -2.11 -12.29 -32.69
C ARG A 215 -2.78 -11.10 -32.03
N GLY A 216 -2.17 -9.92 -32.03
CA GLY A 216 -2.66 -8.71 -31.37
C GLY A 216 -2.55 -7.48 -32.24
N GLU A 217 -3.12 -6.39 -31.74
CA GLU A 217 -3.09 -5.11 -32.43
C GLU A 217 -1.72 -4.42 -32.31
N PRO A 218 -1.35 -3.57 -33.29
CA PRO A 218 -0.15 -2.74 -33.15
C PRO A 218 -0.20 -1.85 -31.92
N THR A 219 0.94 -1.69 -31.25
CA THR A 219 1.10 -0.86 -30.05
C THR A 219 2.44 -0.13 -30.08
N VAL A 220 2.49 1.05 -29.50
CA VAL A 220 3.74 1.81 -29.34
C VAL A 220 4.74 1.08 -28.43
N LEU A 221 4.27 0.16 -27.60
CA LEU A 221 5.10 -0.67 -26.73
C LEU A 221 6.11 -1.52 -27.53
N SER A 222 5.81 -1.85 -28.79
CA SER A 222 6.74 -2.56 -29.68
C SER A 222 8.06 -1.79 -29.88
N HIS A 223 8.01 -0.45 -29.83
CA HIS A 223 9.22 0.38 -29.88
C HIS A 223 9.81 0.63 -28.49
N THR A 224 8.98 0.91 -27.49
CA THR A 224 9.47 1.34 -26.18
C THR A 224 9.97 0.18 -25.32
N ILE A 225 9.33 -0.98 -25.40
CA ILE A 225 9.77 -2.20 -24.67
C ILE A 225 10.59 -3.11 -25.61
N GLY A 226 10.15 -3.25 -26.88
CA GLY A 226 10.81 -4.16 -27.82
C GLY A 226 12.27 -3.78 -28.09
N ASN A 227 12.61 -2.50 -28.10
CA ASN A 227 13.99 -2.04 -28.31
C ASN A 227 14.94 -2.31 -27.13
N ASP A 228 14.44 -2.74 -25.98
CA ASP A 228 15.28 -3.16 -24.83
C ASP A 228 15.88 -4.57 -25.05
N PHE A 229 15.52 -5.24 -26.14
CA PHE A 229 16.01 -6.56 -26.50
C PHE A 229 16.67 -6.51 -27.88
N ASP A 230 17.87 -7.08 -28.03
CA ASP A 230 18.57 -7.17 -29.30
C ASP A 230 17.79 -8.04 -30.31
N ASP A 231 17.15 -9.10 -29.79
CA ASP A 231 16.25 -9.98 -30.52
C ASP A 231 15.00 -10.23 -29.67
N ILE A 232 13.87 -9.70 -30.12
CA ILE A 232 12.60 -9.83 -29.42
C ILE A 232 12.12 -11.28 -29.29
N GLU A 233 12.48 -12.15 -30.26
CA GLU A 233 12.14 -13.57 -30.21
C GLU A 233 12.97 -14.33 -29.15
N ALA A 234 14.14 -13.80 -28.77
CA ALA A 234 14.98 -14.33 -27.70
C ALA A 234 14.69 -13.70 -26.32
N ALA A 235 13.85 -12.67 -26.22
CA ALA A 235 13.56 -11.92 -24.99
C ALA A 235 13.16 -12.82 -23.80
N TYR A 236 12.42 -13.90 -24.06
CA TYR A 236 12.02 -14.84 -23.00
C TYR A 236 13.22 -15.59 -22.39
N LEU A 237 14.27 -15.91 -23.19
CA LEU A 237 15.50 -16.55 -22.69
C LEU A 237 16.28 -15.57 -21.82
N GLU A 238 16.40 -14.33 -22.27
CA GLU A 238 17.08 -13.27 -21.54
C GLU A 238 16.41 -13.01 -20.20
N LEU A 239 15.09 -12.87 -20.17
CA LEU A 239 14.33 -12.66 -18.95
C LEU A 239 14.42 -13.86 -18.00
N HIS A 240 14.36 -15.09 -18.47
CA HIS A 240 14.52 -16.28 -17.63
C HIS A 240 15.92 -16.39 -17.00
N ALA A 241 16.94 -15.89 -17.67
CA ALA A 241 18.31 -15.89 -17.15
C ALA A 241 18.59 -14.74 -16.18
N ASP A 242 17.73 -13.72 -16.13
CA ASP A 242 17.92 -12.53 -15.30
C ASP A 242 17.47 -12.80 -13.85
N PRO A 243 18.40 -12.77 -12.87
CA PRO A 243 18.04 -12.90 -11.45
C PRO A 243 17.14 -11.75 -10.95
N LEU A 244 17.08 -10.62 -11.66
CA LEU A 244 16.23 -9.47 -11.37
C LEU A 244 14.97 -9.41 -12.27
N MET A 245 14.62 -10.51 -12.92
CA MET A 245 13.49 -10.61 -13.87
C MET A 245 12.22 -9.92 -13.34
N VAL A 246 11.84 -10.17 -12.09
CA VAL A 246 10.61 -9.60 -11.51
C VAL A 246 10.67 -8.07 -11.47
N SER A 247 11.78 -7.52 -11.00
CA SER A 247 11.97 -6.06 -10.92
C SER A 247 12.09 -5.43 -12.31
N ARG A 248 12.76 -6.11 -13.25
CA ARG A 248 12.90 -5.66 -14.64
C ARG A 248 11.54 -5.60 -15.34
N ILE A 249 10.74 -6.66 -15.22
CA ILE A 249 9.39 -6.67 -15.79
C ILE A 249 8.50 -5.63 -15.13
N ALA A 250 8.56 -5.49 -13.80
CA ALA A 250 7.78 -4.48 -13.08
C ALA A 250 8.12 -3.05 -13.51
N ALA A 251 9.37 -2.78 -13.90
CA ALA A 251 9.78 -1.46 -14.41
C ALA A 251 9.02 -1.03 -15.67
N TYR A 252 8.61 -1.97 -16.52
CA TYR A 252 7.82 -1.66 -17.72
C TYR A 252 6.41 -1.14 -17.41
N SER A 253 5.94 -1.24 -16.18
CA SER A 253 4.66 -0.64 -15.79
C SER A 253 4.60 0.86 -16.08
N ALA A 254 5.71 1.58 -15.86
CA ALA A 254 5.80 3.00 -16.16
C ALA A 254 5.66 3.29 -17.67
N THR A 255 6.26 2.44 -18.50
CA THR A 255 6.15 2.54 -19.97
C THR A 255 4.72 2.28 -20.43
N VAL A 256 4.06 1.24 -19.87
CA VAL A 256 2.67 0.91 -20.18
C VAL A 256 1.72 2.04 -19.77
N THR A 257 1.88 2.60 -18.56
CA THR A 257 1.01 3.71 -18.09
C THR A 257 1.22 4.98 -18.90
N ALA A 258 2.46 5.33 -19.24
CA ALA A 258 2.77 6.48 -20.10
C ALA A 258 2.16 6.31 -21.49
N ALA A 259 2.34 5.16 -22.14
CA ALA A 259 1.74 4.89 -23.46
C ALA A 259 0.20 4.97 -23.41
N ALA A 260 -0.43 4.50 -22.33
CA ALA A 260 -1.87 4.61 -22.15
C ALA A 260 -2.35 6.07 -22.04
N GLU A 261 -1.59 6.92 -21.35
CA GLU A 261 -1.87 8.35 -21.20
C GLU A 261 -1.65 9.11 -22.52
N GLU A 262 -0.71 8.67 -23.34
CA GLU A 262 -0.45 9.20 -24.70
C GLU A 262 -1.45 8.69 -25.76
N GLY A 263 -2.35 7.80 -25.39
CA GLY A 263 -3.47 7.38 -26.22
C GLY A 263 -3.32 6.01 -26.90
N ASP A 264 -2.28 5.22 -26.56
CA ASP A 264 -2.17 3.84 -27.02
C ASP A 264 -3.31 2.99 -26.44
N HIS A 265 -4.20 2.50 -27.29
CA HIS A 265 -5.41 1.81 -26.86
C HIS A 265 -5.12 0.44 -26.21
N VAL A 266 -4.06 -0.26 -26.65
CA VAL A 266 -3.63 -1.54 -26.08
C VAL A 266 -3.14 -1.33 -24.64
N SER A 267 -2.29 -0.33 -24.43
CA SER A 267 -1.81 0.03 -23.09
C SER A 267 -2.95 0.51 -22.19
N ARG A 268 -3.91 1.26 -22.76
CA ARG A 268 -5.09 1.72 -22.03
C ARG A 268 -5.97 0.55 -21.57
N ASP A 269 -6.18 -0.46 -22.41
CA ASP A 269 -6.91 -1.68 -22.03
C ASP A 269 -6.20 -2.41 -20.88
N ILE A 270 -4.88 -2.54 -20.94
CA ILE A 270 -4.08 -3.14 -19.87
C ILE A 270 -4.28 -2.37 -18.56
N CYS A 271 -4.20 -1.03 -18.58
CA CYS A 271 -4.40 -0.19 -17.40
C CYS A 271 -5.82 -0.31 -16.82
N VAL A 272 -6.84 -0.36 -17.66
CA VAL A 272 -8.24 -0.52 -17.22
C VAL A 272 -8.46 -1.87 -16.56
N ARG A 273 -7.89 -2.94 -17.12
CA ARG A 273 -7.96 -4.27 -16.50
C ARG A 273 -7.22 -4.32 -15.17
N ALA A 274 -6.04 -3.70 -15.07
CA ALA A 274 -5.32 -3.58 -13.80
C ALA A 274 -6.17 -2.85 -12.74
N ALA A 275 -6.80 -1.74 -13.13
CA ALA A 275 -7.69 -0.98 -12.24
C ALA A 275 -8.88 -1.82 -11.76
N HIS A 276 -9.46 -2.64 -12.63
CA HIS A 276 -10.54 -3.56 -12.30
C HIS A 276 -10.12 -4.59 -11.24
N GLU A 277 -8.96 -5.24 -11.42
CA GLU A 277 -8.44 -6.21 -10.44
C GLU A 277 -8.19 -5.57 -9.07
N LEU A 278 -7.59 -4.39 -9.05
CA LEU A 278 -7.30 -3.65 -7.81
C LEU A 278 -8.60 -3.20 -7.11
N ALA A 279 -9.58 -2.69 -7.85
CA ALA A 279 -10.89 -2.33 -7.30
C ALA A 279 -11.63 -3.56 -6.77
N HIS A 280 -11.57 -4.69 -7.50
CA HIS A 280 -12.18 -5.94 -7.08
C HIS A 280 -11.59 -6.45 -5.77
N SER A 281 -10.27 -6.45 -5.62
CA SER A 281 -9.58 -6.82 -4.38
C SER A 281 -9.95 -5.90 -3.22
N THR A 282 -10.02 -4.59 -3.46
CA THR A 282 -10.40 -3.57 -2.46
C THR A 282 -11.84 -3.80 -1.95
N VAL A 283 -12.80 -3.92 -2.87
CA VAL A 283 -14.21 -4.15 -2.51
C VAL A 283 -14.40 -5.52 -1.83
N THR A 284 -13.66 -6.53 -2.28
CA THR A 284 -13.68 -7.86 -1.64
C THR A 284 -13.22 -7.79 -0.19
N GLY A 285 -12.13 -7.04 0.09
CA GLY A 285 -11.64 -6.84 1.45
C GLY A 285 -12.68 -6.18 2.35
N LEU A 286 -13.33 -5.11 1.87
CA LEU A 286 -14.40 -4.43 2.60
C LEU A 286 -15.57 -5.38 2.91
N ARG A 287 -15.99 -6.20 1.96
CA ARG A 287 -17.06 -7.19 2.15
C ARG A 287 -16.68 -8.29 3.12
N GLN A 288 -15.46 -8.81 3.05
CA GLN A 288 -14.98 -9.84 3.97
C GLN A 288 -14.90 -9.35 5.42
N THR A 289 -14.72 -8.05 5.61
CA THR A 289 -14.72 -7.42 6.94
C THR A 289 -16.09 -6.89 7.35
N GLU A 290 -17.14 -7.23 6.60
CA GLU A 290 -18.55 -6.87 6.86
C GLU A 290 -18.79 -5.35 6.93
N LEU A 291 -17.87 -4.55 6.34
CA LEU A 291 -18.04 -3.12 6.25
C LEU A 291 -19.05 -2.78 5.15
N THR A 292 -19.92 -1.83 5.46
CA THR A 292 -21.03 -1.37 4.63
C THR A 292 -20.94 0.13 4.36
N ASP A 293 -21.81 0.64 3.51
CA ASP A 293 -21.94 2.09 3.26
C ASP A 293 -22.20 2.90 4.53
N ALA A 294 -22.93 2.34 5.50
CA ALA A 294 -23.22 2.99 6.77
C ALA A 294 -21.99 3.20 7.65
N ASP A 295 -20.96 2.38 7.47
CA ASP A 295 -19.69 2.50 8.20
C ASP A 295 -18.79 3.59 7.60
N SER A 296 -19.08 4.06 6.40
CA SER A 296 -18.25 5.01 5.64
C SER A 296 -16.77 4.65 5.66
N PRO A 297 -16.40 3.40 5.24
CA PRO A 297 -15.05 2.89 5.40
C PRO A 297 -14.03 3.74 4.65
N ALA A 298 -12.85 3.93 5.27
CA ALA A 298 -11.74 4.60 4.63
C ALA A 298 -11.05 3.67 3.62
N VAL A 299 -10.64 4.20 2.48
CA VAL A 299 -9.91 3.46 1.44
C VAL A 299 -8.61 4.18 1.14
N GLY A 300 -7.49 3.56 1.49
CA GLY A 300 -6.15 4.01 1.15
C GLY A 300 -5.62 3.28 -0.09
N LEU A 301 -5.19 4.03 -1.09
CA LEU A 301 -4.60 3.51 -2.33
C LEU A 301 -3.11 3.88 -2.35
N LEU A 302 -2.22 2.89 -2.25
CA LEU A 302 -0.79 3.07 -2.07
C LEU A 302 0.02 2.49 -3.22
N GLY A 303 1.25 2.98 -3.35
CA GLY A 303 2.26 2.41 -4.23
C GLY A 303 2.41 3.09 -5.57
N GLY A 304 3.41 2.64 -6.34
CA GLY A 304 3.82 3.28 -7.60
C GLY A 304 2.75 3.24 -8.69
N VAL A 305 1.96 2.18 -8.75
CA VAL A 305 0.89 2.01 -9.74
C VAL A 305 -0.22 3.05 -9.56
N MET A 306 -0.49 3.46 -8.32
CA MET A 306 -1.51 4.46 -8.00
C MET A 306 -1.16 5.88 -8.45
N LYS A 307 0.09 6.12 -8.88
CA LYS A 307 0.51 7.41 -9.46
C LYS A 307 -0.05 7.64 -10.87
N SER A 308 -0.46 6.59 -11.60
CA SER A 308 -1.17 6.74 -12.86
C SER A 308 -2.56 7.30 -12.61
N GLN A 309 -2.84 8.48 -13.17
CA GLN A 309 -4.14 9.14 -13.05
C GLN A 309 -5.26 8.28 -13.67
N LEU A 310 -4.96 7.62 -14.77
CA LEU A 310 -5.92 6.73 -15.46
C LEU A 310 -6.33 5.57 -14.55
N ILE A 311 -5.34 4.88 -13.96
CA ILE A 311 -5.60 3.73 -13.07
C ILE A 311 -6.32 4.21 -11.82
N HIS A 312 -5.81 5.26 -11.16
CA HIS A 312 -6.40 5.80 -9.92
C HIS A 312 -7.86 6.24 -10.12
N ALA A 313 -8.16 6.97 -11.20
CA ALA A 313 -9.53 7.40 -11.50
C ALA A 313 -10.45 6.20 -11.81
N ALA A 314 -9.96 5.18 -12.50
CA ALA A 314 -10.74 3.98 -12.79
C ALA A 314 -11.06 3.18 -11.52
N ILE A 315 -10.06 2.95 -10.65
CA ILE A 315 -10.25 2.27 -9.34
C ILE A 315 -11.27 3.04 -8.50
N THR A 316 -11.10 4.36 -8.35
CA THR A 316 -11.99 5.22 -7.58
C THR A 316 -13.42 5.10 -8.06
N ARG A 317 -13.64 5.16 -9.37
CA ARG A 317 -14.98 5.01 -9.97
C ARG A 317 -15.60 3.65 -9.66
N GLU A 318 -14.86 2.57 -9.79
CA GLU A 318 -15.37 1.21 -9.55
C GLU A 318 -15.67 0.96 -8.06
N ILE A 319 -14.80 1.41 -7.16
CA ILE A 319 -15.05 1.31 -5.71
C ILE A 319 -16.29 2.11 -5.33
N THR A 320 -16.40 3.36 -5.79
CA THR A 320 -17.56 4.22 -5.49
C THR A 320 -18.86 3.66 -6.06
N ALA A 321 -18.80 3.00 -7.22
CA ALA A 321 -19.99 2.33 -7.78
C ALA A 321 -20.41 1.10 -6.98
N ALA A 322 -19.44 0.33 -6.46
CA ALA A 322 -19.70 -0.90 -5.70
C ALA A 322 -20.04 -0.64 -4.22
N MET A 323 -19.55 0.44 -3.65
CA MET A 323 -19.74 0.87 -2.25
C MET A 323 -19.75 2.41 -2.19
N PRO A 324 -20.90 3.06 -2.41
CA PRO A 324 -21.01 4.53 -2.45
C PRO A 324 -20.61 5.23 -1.15
N GLY A 325 -20.73 4.55 0.00
CA GLY A 325 -20.32 5.06 1.30
C GLY A 325 -18.83 5.03 1.55
N ALA A 326 -18.03 4.32 0.74
CA ALA A 326 -16.59 4.26 0.88
C ALA A 326 -15.93 5.62 0.56
N ARG A 327 -14.96 6.01 1.39
CA ARG A 327 -14.24 7.27 1.25
C ARG A 327 -12.80 7.01 0.82
N ILE A 328 -12.46 7.35 -0.42
CA ILE A 328 -11.06 7.35 -0.85
C ILE A 328 -10.36 8.49 -0.09
N VAL A 329 -9.30 8.17 0.63
CA VAL A 329 -8.59 9.13 1.48
C VAL A 329 -7.11 9.19 1.10
N GLU A 330 -6.51 10.37 1.26
CA GLU A 330 -5.05 10.50 1.18
C GLU A 330 -4.42 9.77 2.36
N PRO A 331 -3.37 8.99 2.14
CA PRO A 331 -2.65 8.31 3.21
C PRO A 331 -2.08 9.30 4.24
N LEU A 332 -2.20 8.99 5.52
CA LEU A 332 -1.64 9.79 6.61
C LEU A 332 -0.11 9.74 6.64
N GLY A 333 0.47 8.62 6.22
CA GLY A 333 1.89 8.36 6.19
C GLY A 333 2.21 7.05 5.46
N GLU A 334 3.44 6.57 5.65
CA GLU A 334 3.99 5.37 5.00
C GLU A 334 4.08 4.17 5.98
N GLY A 335 4.55 3.01 5.48
CA GLY A 335 4.77 1.80 6.29
C GLY A 335 5.70 2.03 7.49
N LEU A 336 6.68 2.91 7.36
CA LEU A 336 7.58 3.28 8.44
C LEU A 336 6.86 4.04 9.59
N ASP A 337 5.85 4.87 9.25
CA ASP A 337 5.00 5.55 10.24
C ASP A 337 4.09 4.55 10.95
N GLY A 338 3.57 3.58 10.19
CA GLY A 338 2.80 2.48 10.74
C GLY A 338 3.62 1.56 11.64
N ALA A 339 4.89 1.31 11.30
CA ALA A 339 5.80 0.56 12.18
C ALA A 339 6.02 1.31 13.51
N ALA A 340 6.21 2.62 13.47
CA ALA A 340 6.31 3.45 14.67
C ALA A 340 5.03 3.43 15.53
N ALA A 341 3.87 3.21 14.90
CA ALA A 341 2.57 3.14 15.58
C ALA A 341 2.28 1.77 16.22
N LEU A 342 2.99 0.68 15.87
CA LEU A 342 2.73 -0.67 16.41
C LEU A 342 2.60 -0.72 17.94
N PRO A 343 3.46 -0.02 18.74
CA PRO A 343 3.34 -0.05 20.19
C PRO A 343 2.06 0.57 20.76
N THR A 344 1.35 1.37 19.97
CA THR A 344 0.12 2.07 20.40
C THR A 344 -1.16 1.30 20.07
N VAL A 345 -1.05 0.24 19.25
CA VAL A 345 -2.21 -0.56 18.83
C VAL A 345 -2.70 -1.42 20.00
N SER A 346 -4.01 -1.37 20.28
CA SER A 346 -4.61 -2.22 21.32
C SER A 346 -4.45 -3.70 20.96
N PRO A 347 -3.86 -4.53 21.85
CA PRO A 347 -3.73 -5.97 21.59
C PRO A 347 -5.06 -6.69 21.38
N GLU A 348 -6.16 -6.13 21.91
CA GLU A 348 -7.51 -6.72 21.80
C GLU A 348 -8.18 -6.37 20.46
N SER A 349 -7.67 -5.37 19.72
CA SER A 349 -8.20 -5.00 18.41
C SER A 349 -7.90 -6.10 17.37
N PRO A 350 -8.72 -6.22 16.31
CA PRO A 350 -8.46 -7.19 15.24
C PRO A 350 -7.07 -7.04 14.62
N LEU A 351 -6.58 -5.80 14.51
CA LEU A 351 -5.24 -5.52 13.99
C LEU A 351 -4.14 -5.89 15.00
N GLY A 352 -4.37 -5.60 16.30
CA GLY A 352 -3.43 -5.90 17.38
C GLY A 352 -3.18 -7.40 17.55
N GLN A 353 -4.18 -8.24 17.28
CA GLN A 353 -4.06 -9.69 17.30
C GLN A 353 -3.13 -10.26 16.21
N ARG A 354 -2.72 -9.42 15.25
CA ARG A 354 -1.77 -9.74 14.18
C ARG A 354 -0.37 -9.18 14.44
N ILE A 355 -0.13 -8.60 15.62
CA ILE A 355 1.16 -8.07 16.06
C ILE A 355 1.76 -9.05 17.05
N HIS A 356 2.88 -9.65 16.70
CA HIS A 356 3.59 -10.62 17.55
C HIS A 356 4.57 -9.87 18.45
N VAL A 357 4.54 -10.16 19.75
CA VAL A 357 5.35 -9.46 20.75
C VAL A 357 6.25 -10.42 21.49
N ALA A 358 7.56 -10.08 21.57
CA ALA A 358 8.55 -10.73 22.43
C ALA A 358 9.24 -9.69 23.33
N GLN A 359 9.48 -10.03 24.62
CA GLN A 359 10.16 -9.19 25.59
C GLN A 359 10.88 -10.01 26.66
#